data_3c64d49dd84dfbb5635506b8f3c19188
#
_entry.id   3c64d49dd84dfbb5635506b8f3c19188
#
_cell.length_a   1.000
_cell.length_b   1.000
_cell.length_c   1.000
_cell.angle_alpha   90.00
_cell.angle_beta   90.00
_cell.angle_gamma   90.00
#
_symmetry.space_group_name_H-M   'P 1'
#
loop_
_entity.id
_entity.type
_entity.pdbx_description
1 polymer ?
#
loop_
_entity_poly.entity_id
_entity_poly.type
_entity_poly.pdbx_seq_one_letter_code
_entity_poly.pdbx_strand_id
1 'polypeptide(L)'
;YGGAKEISLGLNSFQKIAQAHSFRIIDKHAQPRLVNRLGRPVIEAIFAFETKLGRGEGVVRVPENSQKTAWTFLTTLSELRGFPEKVGLNRPSGEAYSRNFGGSNWLDQRQESIKFSDREPAVLVVGGGQAGLAVAARLGQLEIETLVIDKHDRIGDNWRKRYHSLALHNQIHVNHLPYLPFPPTWPKYIPKDMLANWFELYAEVMQVNFWTGTELI
;
A
#
# COMPACT_ATOMS: atom_id res chain seq x y z
N TYR A 1 1.28 -0.91 -20.38
CA TYR A 1 0.77 -1.09 -21.76
C TYR A 1 0.86 0.23 -22.51
N GLY A 2 1.29 0.18 -23.76
CA GLY A 2 1.41 1.33 -24.65
C GLY A 2 0.70 1.09 -25.98
N GLY A 3 -0.08 2.08 -26.44
CA GLY A 3 -0.83 1.98 -27.68
C GLY A 3 -2.16 1.23 -27.59
N ALA A 4 -3.09 1.59 -28.47
CA ALA A 4 -4.48 1.12 -28.43
C ALA A 4 -4.62 -0.40 -28.52
N LYS A 5 -3.78 -1.06 -29.31
CA LYS A 5 -3.84 -2.52 -29.51
C LYS A 5 -3.48 -3.29 -28.25
N GLU A 6 -2.37 -2.96 -27.60
CA GLU A 6 -1.94 -3.62 -26.36
C GLU A 6 -2.91 -3.35 -25.21
N ILE A 7 -3.39 -2.11 -25.06
CA ILE A 7 -4.38 -1.75 -24.07
C ILE A 7 -5.68 -2.54 -24.27
N SER A 8 -6.19 -2.63 -25.49
CA SER A 8 -7.40 -3.39 -25.81
C SER A 8 -7.25 -4.88 -25.50
N LEU A 9 -6.11 -5.49 -25.84
CA LEU A 9 -5.82 -6.88 -25.50
C LEU A 9 -5.77 -7.09 -23.98
N GLY A 10 -5.08 -6.21 -23.24
CA GLY A 10 -5.01 -6.28 -21.79
C GLY A 10 -6.36 -6.11 -21.10
N LEU A 11 -7.16 -5.14 -21.52
CA LEU A 11 -8.51 -4.92 -20.98
C LEU A 11 -9.46 -6.07 -21.29
N ASN A 12 -9.41 -6.63 -22.51
CA ASN A 12 -10.22 -7.80 -22.87
C ASN A 12 -9.84 -9.04 -22.06
N SER A 13 -8.55 -9.25 -21.82
CA SER A 13 -8.06 -10.34 -20.98
C SER A 13 -8.49 -10.17 -19.52
N PHE A 14 -8.34 -8.96 -18.99
CA PHE A 14 -8.78 -8.61 -17.64
C PHE A 14 -10.31 -8.78 -17.49
N GLN A 15 -11.08 -8.31 -18.45
CA GLN A 15 -12.55 -8.38 -18.40
C GLN A 15 -13.07 -9.82 -18.35
N LYS A 16 -12.41 -10.76 -19.05
CA LYS A 16 -12.80 -12.17 -18.99
C LYS A 16 -12.68 -12.78 -17.59
N ILE A 17 -11.68 -12.33 -16.81
CA ILE A 17 -11.40 -12.85 -15.47
C ILE A 17 -12.15 -12.04 -14.41
N ALA A 18 -12.00 -10.73 -14.46
CA ALA A 18 -12.45 -9.82 -13.39
C ALA A 18 -13.91 -9.39 -13.54
N GLN A 19 -14.47 -9.40 -14.76
CA GLN A 19 -15.86 -9.00 -15.03
C GLN A 19 -16.19 -7.62 -14.43
N ALA A 20 -15.36 -6.62 -14.74
CA ALA A 20 -15.54 -5.27 -14.23
C ALA A 20 -16.89 -4.67 -14.64
N HIS A 21 -17.61 -4.08 -13.68
CA HIS A 21 -18.96 -3.53 -13.83
C HIS A 21 -19.21 -2.40 -12.81
N SER A 22 -20.40 -1.83 -12.81
CA SER A 22 -20.87 -0.82 -11.83
C SER A 22 -19.93 0.39 -11.71
N PHE A 23 -19.46 0.90 -12.84
CA PHE A 23 -18.62 2.09 -12.86
C PHE A 23 -19.42 3.32 -12.41
N ARG A 24 -18.84 4.09 -11.45
CA ARG A 24 -19.45 5.32 -10.92
C ARG A 24 -18.41 6.34 -10.52
N ILE A 25 -18.73 7.61 -10.60
CA ILE A 25 -17.92 8.69 -10.04
C ILE A 25 -17.91 8.57 -8.51
N ILE A 26 -16.76 8.87 -7.88
CA ILE A 26 -16.63 8.81 -6.42
C ILE A 26 -16.94 10.17 -5.82
N ASP A 27 -18.05 10.29 -5.09
CA ASP A 27 -18.52 11.57 -4.53
C ASP A 27 -17.57 12.19 -3.50
N LYS A 28 -16.81 11.35 -2.79
CA LYS A 28 -15.81 11.79 -1.80
C LYS A 28 -14.56 12.44 -2.43
N HIS A 29 -14.36 12.28 -3.72
CA HIS A 29 -13.26 12.87 -4.47
C HIS A 29 -13.73 14.08 -5.28
N ALA A 30 -12.78 14.74 -5.96
CA ALA A 30 -13.13 15.83 -6.86
C ALA A 30 -14.04 15.34 -7.99
N GLN A 31 -15.12 16.07 -8.25
CA GLN A 31 -15.98 15.85 -9.41
C GLN A 31 -15.20 15.92 -10.71
N PRO A 32 -15.68 15.33 -11.81
CA PRO A 32 -15.07 15.44 -13.11
C PRO A 32 -14.79 16.90 -13.45
N ARG A 33 -13.55 17.19 -13.84
CA ARG A 33 -13.08 18.58 -14.03
C ARG A 33 -12.16 18.73 -15.22
N LEU A 34 -12.22 19.88 -15.85
CA LEU A 34 -11.26 20.28 -16.87
C LEU A 34 -9.96 20.73 -16.20
N VAL A 35 -8.85 20.11 -16.57
CA VAL A 35 -7.51 20.41 -16.05
C VAL A 35 -6.50 20.41 -17.17
N ASN A 36 -5.41 21.18 -17.01
CA ASN A 36 -4.27 21.08 -17.91
C ASN A 36 -3.27 20.04 -17.40
N ARG A 37 -2.93 19.06 -18.22
CA ARG A 37 -1.93 18.03 -17.93
C ARG A 37 -0.89 18.01 -19.05
N LEU A 38 0.35 18.36 -18.73
CA LEU A 38 1.46 18.44 -19.71
C LEU A 38 1.11 19.29 -20.94
N GLY A 39 0.49 20.46 -20.71
CA GLY A 39 0.09 21.37 -21.77
C GLY A 39 -1.18 20.98 -22.54
N ARG A 40 -1.90 19.92 -22.12
CA ARG A 40 -3.12 19.44 -22.77
C ARG A 40 -4.35 19.66 -21.89
N PRO A 41 -5.42 20.27 -22.38
CA PRO A 41 -6.69 20.31 -21.68
C PRO A 41 -7.34 18.91 -21.70
N VAL A 42 -7.63 18.38 -20.54
CA VAL A 42 -8.26 17.06 -20.37
C VAL A 42 -9.36 17.12 -19.32
N ILE A 43 -10.41 16.35 -19.52
CA ILE A 43 -11.39 16.04 -18.48
C ILE A 43 -10.81 14.91 -17.65
N GLU A 44 -10.57 15.16 -16.37
CA GLU A 44 -10.08 14.19 -15.39
C GLU A 44 -11.22 13.74 -14.49
N ALA A 45 -11.42 12.43 -14.36
CA ALA A 45 -12.42 11.85 -13.48
C ALA A 45 -11.82 10.72 -12.63
N ILE A 46 -12.24 10.66 -11.36
CA ILE A 46 -11.93 9.57 -10.44
C ILE A 46 -13.18 8.73 -10.30
N PHE A 47 -13.06 7.43 -10.50
CA PHE A 47 -14.19 6.51 -10.52
C PHE A 47 -13.92 5.26 -9.67
N ALA A 48 -14.99 4.65 -9.19
CA ALA A 48 -14.97 3.32 -8.59
C ALA A 48 -15.61 2.31 -9.55
N PHE A 49 -15.25 1.06 -9.39
CA PHE A 49 -15.85 -0.05 -10.12
C PHE A 49 -15.84 -1.31 -9.26
N GLU A 50 -16.68 -2.25 -9.61
CA GLU A 50 -16.71 -3.57 -8.99
C GLU A 50 -16.20 -4.64 -9.95
N THR A 51 -15.70 -5.72 -9.40
CA THR A 51 -15.28 -6.90 -10.15
C THR A 51 -15.74 -8.16 -9.43
N LYS A 52 -15.64 -9.31 -10.11
CA LYS A 52 -15.83 -10.61 -9.47
C LYS A 52 -14.88 -10.81 -8.30
N LEU A 53 -13.66 -10.25 -8.37
CA LEU A 53 -12.60 -10.46 -7.41
C LEU A 53 -12.59 -9.44 -6.27
N GLY A 54 -13.27 -8.28 -6.43
CA GLY A 54 -13.25 -7.22 -5.43
C GLY A 54 -13.72 -5.87 -5.96
N ARG A 55 -13.32 -4.80 -5.30
CA ARG A 55 -13.61 -3.42 -5.67
C ARG A 55 -12.34 -2.72 -6.11
N GLY A 56 -12.48 -1.79 -7.06
CA GLY A 56 -11.39 -0.98 -7.54
C GLY A 56 -11.75 0.48 -7.67
N GLU A 57 -10.72 1.30 -7.73
CA GLU A 57 -10.80 2.73 -8.07
C GLU A 57 -9.90 3.01 -9.26
N GLY A 58 -10.18 4.09 -9.97
CA GLY A 58 -9.37 4.47 -11.11
C GLY A 58 -9.42 5.95 -11.43
N VAL A 59 -8.49 6.36 -12.29
CA VAL A 59 -8.45 7.71 -12.87
C VAL A 59 -8.48 7.58 -14.38
N VAL A 60 -9.39 8.31 -15.01
CA VAL A 60 -9.42 8.45 -16.45
C VAL A 60 -9.19 9.91 -16.84
N ARG A 61 -8.40 10.12 -17.89
CA ARG A 61 -8.23 11.42 -18.53
C ARG A 61 -8.61 11.33 -19.99
N VAL A 62 -9.54 12.17 -20.39
CA VAL A 62 -10.08 12.22 -21.74
C VAL A 62 -9.75 13.58 -22.32
N PRO A 63 -9.17 13.68 -23.55
CA PRO A 63 -8.96 14.97 -24.17
C PRO A 63 -10.28 15.74 -24.35
N GLU A 64 -10.27 17.04 -24.06
CA GLU A 64 -11.46 17.88 -24.14
C GLU A 64 -12.14 17.81 -25.53
N ASN A 65 -11.34 17.76 -26.57
CA ASN A 65 -11.79 17.77 -27.97
C ASN A 65 -12.12 16.38 -28.54
N SER A 66 -11.94 15.30 -27.77
CA SER A 66 -12.18 13.91 -28.21
C SER A 66 -12.65 13.04 -27.06
N GLN A 67 -13.94 13.08 -26.77
CA GLN A 67 -14.54 12.31 -25.67
C GLN A 67 -14.68 10.79 -25.94
N LYS A 68 -14.18 10.31 -27.09
CA LYS A 68 -14.30 8.90 -27.48
C LYS A 68 -13.10 8.03 -27.08
N THR A 69 -11.96 8.64 -26.72
CA THR A 69 -10.73 7.93 -26.40
C THR A 69 -10.08 8.48 -25.15
N ALA A 70 -9.73 7.62 -24.20
CA ALA A 70 -8.94 8.02 -23.05
C ALA A 70 -7.48 8.29 -23.47
N TRP A 71 -6.89 9.36 -22.93
CA TRP A 71 -5.47 9.63 -23.06
C TRP A 71 -4.68 8.83 -22.01
N THR A 72 -5.17 8.80 -20.78
CA THR A 72 -4.60 7.95 -19.71
C THR A 72 -5.70 7.25 -18.95
N PHE A 73 -5.42 6.02 -18.56
CA PHE A 73 -6.31 5.19 -17.77
C PHE A 73 -5.51 4.42 -16.73
N LEU A 74 -5.87 4.57 -15.47
CA LEU A 74 -5.28 3.88 -14.33
C LEU A 74 -6.39 3.18 -13.55
N THR A 75 -6.14 1.96 -13.14
CA THR A 75 -7.00 1.23 -12.19
C THR A 75 -6.16 0.61 -11.09
N THR A 76 -6.72 0.57 -9.89
CA THR A 76 -6.14 -0.09 -8.72
C THR A 76 -7.19 -0.96 -8.07
N LEU A 77 -6.79 -2.11 -7.53
CA LEU A 77 -7.65 -2.92 -6.67
C LEU A 77 -7.60 -2.33 -5.26
N SER A 78 -8.77 -2.02 -4.70
CA SER A 78 -8.91 -1.41 -3.37
C SER A 78 -9.28 -2.43 -2.30
N GLU A 79 -10.00 -3.50 -2.67
CA GLU A 79 -10.49 -4.51 -1.73
C GLU A 79 -10.67 -5.86 -2.45
N LEU A 80 -10.28 -6.94 -1.80
CA LEU A 80 -10.54 -8.31 -2.24
C LEU A 80 -11.90 -8.79 -1.70
N ARG A 81 -12.73 -9.35 -2.56
CA ARG A 81 -14.03 -9.89 -2.16
C ARG A 81 -13.85 -11.12 -1.27
N GLY A 82 -14.49 -11.13 -0.10
CA GLY A 82 -14.40 -12.21 0.87
C GLY A 82 -13.16 -12.14 1.79
N PHE A 83 -12.29 -11.14 1.59
CA PHE A 83 -11.10 -10.92 2.41
C PHE A 83 -11.04 -9.46 2.88
N PRO A 84 -11.94 -9.04 3.76
CA PRO A 84 -11.95 -7.67 4.28
C PRO A 84 -10.71 -7.41 5.14
N GLU A 85 -10.04 -6.29 4.89
CA GLU A 85 -8.92 -5.86 5.72
C GLU A 85 -9.38 -5.54 7.15
N LYS A 86 -8.53 -5.78 8.15
CA LYS A 86 -8.79 -5.52 9.58
C LYS A 86 -8.59 -4.04 9.93
N VAL A 87 -9.31 -3.17 9.23
CA VAL A 87 -9.24 -1.71 9.41
C VAL A 87 -10.62 -1.12 9.74
N GLY A 88 -10.65 0.05 10.34
CA GLY A 88 -11.89 0.77 10.64
C GLY A 88 -12.85 -0.05 11.51
N LEU A 89 -14.02 -0.39 10.98
CA LEU A 89 -15.04 -1.18 11.71
C LEU A 89 -14.63 -2.65 11.90
N ASN A 90 -13.71 -3.16 11.08
CA ASN A 90 -13.21 -4.52 11.16
C ASN A 90 -11.95 -4.65 12.04
N ARG A 91 -11.63 -3.66 12.87
CA ARG A 91 -10.44 -3.68 13.74
C ARG A 91 -10.36 -4.97 14.55
N PRO A 92 -9.13 -5.49 14.78
CA PRO A 92 -8.94 -6.66 15.61
C PRO A 92 -9.58 -6.50 16.98
N SER A 93 -10.19 -7.56 17.46
CA SER A 93 -10.78 -7.68 18.80
C SER A 93 -10.44 -9.07 19.35
N GLY A 94 -10.60 -9.27 20.64
CA GLY A 94 -10.33 -10.56 21.29
C GLY A 94 -9.49 -10.41 22.54
N GLU A 95 -9.02 -11.51 23.10
CA GLU A 95 -8.34 -11.54 24.40
C GLU A 95 -7.06 -10.72 24.43
N ALA A 96 -6.28 -10.70 23.36
CA ALA A 96 -5.05 -9.90 23.25
C ALA A 96 -5.30 -8.38 23.42
N TYR A 97 -6.51 -7.93 23.13
CA TYR A 97 -6.90 -6.52 23.20
C TYR A 97 -7.90 -6.23 24.32
N SER A 98 -8.18 -7.21 25.16
CA SER A 98 -9.07 -7.13 26.32
C SER A 98 -8.28 -7.09 27.62
N ARG A 99 -8.98 -6.74 28.73
CA ARG A 99 -8.40 -6.80 30.06
C ARG A 99 -8.36 -8.23 30.54
N ASN A 100 -7.16 -8.84 30.52
CA ASN A 100 -6.92 -10.16 31.08
C ASN A 100 -5.92 -10.04 32.26
N PHE A 101 -6.43 -10.15 33.47
CA PHE A 101 -5.62 -10.06 34.68
C PHE A 101 -4.98 -11.43 34.99
N GLY A 102 -3.64 -11.51 34.88
CA GLY A 102 -2.86 -12.70 35.19
C GLY A 102 -2.47 -13.57 33.98
N GLY A 103 -2.85 -13.16 32.76
CA GLY A 103 -2.37 -13.79 31.51
C GLY A 103 -1.29 -12.95 30.80
N SER A 104 -0.80 -13.47 29.67
CA SER A 104 0.11 -12.74 28.76
C SER A 104 -0.56 -11.47 28.26
N ASN A 105 0.12 -10.34 28.37
CA ASN A 105 -0.37 -9.08 27.80
C ASN A 105 -0.07 -9.02 26.28
N TRP A 106 -0.51 -7.94 25.63
CA TRP A 106 -0.28 -7.75 24.21
C TRP A 106 1.22 -7.78 23.82
N LEU A 107 2.08 -7.18 24.64
CA LEU A 107 3.52 -7.15 24.37
C LEU A 107 4.15 -8.53 24.44
N ASP A 108 3.77 -9.34 25.46
CA ASP A 108 4.25 -10.72 25.61
C ASP A 108 3.87 -11.56 24.38
N GLN A 109 2.61 -11.48 23.96
CA GLN A 109 2.11 -12.19 22.77
C GLN A 109 2.79 -11.72 21.51
N ARG A 110 3.04 -10.42 21.38
CA ARG A 110 3.75 -9.81 20.24
C ARG A 110 5.19 -10.30 20.16
N GLN A 111 5.90 -10.32 21.28
CA GLN A 111 7.28 -10.82 21.36
C GLN A 111 7.37 -12.31 21.00
N GLU A 112 6.42 -13.11 21.43
CA GLU A 112 6.38 -14.52 21.07
C GLU A 112 6.07 -14.73 19.58
N SER A 113 5.12 -13.97 19.04
CA SER A 113 4.71 -14.10 17.64
C SER A 113 5.83 -13.78 16.64
N ILE A 114 6.75 -12.87 16.99
CA ILE A 114 7.87 -12.48 16.12
C ILE A 114 8.94 -13.58 16.01
N LYS A 115 9.06 -14.46 17.01
CA LYS A 115 10.12 -15.47 17.08
C LYS A 115 10.00 -16.54 16.00
N PHE A 116 8.80 -16.89 15.58
CA PHE A 116 8.54 -18.02 14.67
C PHE A 116 9.26 -19.31 15.10
N SER A 117 9.34 -19.57 16.42
CA SER A 117 10.07 -20.71 16.99
C SER A 117 9.34 -22.03 16.82
N ASP A 118 8.03 -21.98 16.65
CA ASP A 118 7.11 -23.13 16.64
C ASP A 118 6.34 -23.28 15.31
N ARG A 119 6.54 -22.37 14.36
CA ARG A 119 5.82 -22.35 13.08
C ARG A 119 6.60 -21.62 11.98
N GLU A 120 6.20 -21.87 10.74
CA GLU A 120 6.70 -21.16 9.57
C GLU A 120 5.74 -20.02 9.18
N PRO A 121 6.24 -18.87 8.69
CA PRO A 121 5.39 -17.85 8.13
C PRO A 121 4.76 -18.31 6.81
N ALA A 122 3.51 -17.95 6.57
CA ALA A 122 2.86 -18.23 5.30
C ALA A 122 3.52 -17.46 4.13
N VAL A 123 4.10 -16.29 4.43
CA VAL A 123 4.82 -15.45 3.46
C VAL A 123 6.12 -14.94 4.06
N LEU A 124 7.22 -15.17 3.35
CA LEU A 124 8.53 -14.58 3.64
C LEU A 124 8.76 -13.40 2.68
N VAL A 125 8.95 -12.20 3.22
CA VAL A 125 9.30 -11.00 2.47
C VAL A 125 10.79 -10.72 2.62
N VAL A 126 11.53 -10.76 1.52
CA VAL A 126 12.97 -10.49 1.49
C VAL A 126 13.22 -9.03 1.17
N GLY A 127 13.76 -8.29 2.14
CA GLY A 127 14.05 -6.87 2.07
C GLY A 127 13.01 -5.99 2.75
N GLY A 128 13.42 -5.30 3.82
CA GLY A 128 12.61 -4.43 4.69
C GLY A 128 12.58 -2.97 4.26
N GLY A 129 12.67 -2.68 2.96
CA GLY A 129 12.47 -1.35 2.41
C GLY A 129 10.98 -1.00 2.28
N GLN A 130 10.67 0.14 1.62
CA GLN A 130 9.30 0.62 1.45
C GLN A 130 8.35 -0.41 0.82
N ALA A 131 8.82 -1.18 -0.15
CA ALA A 131 8.01 -2.19 -0.82
C ALA A 131 7.70 -3.36 0.11
N GLY A 132 8.72 -3.89 0.81
CA GLY A 132 8.56 -5.00 1.75
C GLY A 132 7.65 -4.62 2.93
N LEU A 133 7.86 -3.45 3.52
CA LEU A 133 7.00 -2.94 4.60
C LEU A 133 5.55 -2.73 4.14
N ALA A 134 5.35 -2.17 2.94
CA ALA A 134 4.01 -1.96 2.39
C ALA A 134 3.26 -3.28 2.14
N VAL A 135 3.95 -4.28 1.59
CA VAL A 135 3.39 -5.63 1.35
C VAL A 135 3.09 -6.32 2.68
N ALA A 136 4.04 -6.32 3.62
CA ALA A 136 3.86 -6.96 4.92
C ALA A 136 2.70 -6.36 5.72
N ALA A 137 2.56 -5.02 5.71
CA ALA A 137 1.43 -4.35 6.34
C ALA A 137 0.09 -4.75 5.71
N ARG A 138 0.02 -4.85 4.38
CA ARG A 138 -1.18 -5.31 3.68
C ARG A 138 -1.53 -6.75 4.03
N LEU A 139 -0.55 -7.64 4.02
CA LEU A 139 -0.74 -9.04 4.36
C LEU A 139 -1.20 -9.21 5.82
N GLY A 140 -0.62 -8.41 6.74
CA GLY A 140 -1.04 -8.40 8.14
C GLY A 140 -2.51 -7.97 8.32
N GLN A 141 -2.99 -6.97 7.56
CA GLN A 141 -4.40 -6.58 7.60
C GLN A 141 -5.35 -7.62 6.98
N LEU A 142 -4.82 -8.55 6.20
CA LEU A 142 -5.53 -9.72 5.67
C LEU A 142 -5.35 -10.98 6.55
N GLU A 143 -4.75 -10.84 7.74
CA GLU A 143 -4.45 -11.95 8.67
C GLU A 143 -3.57 -13.05 8.05
N ILE A 144 -2.68 -12.67 7.13
CA ILE A 144 -1.69 -13.58 6.55
C ILE A 144 -0.40 -13.46 7.34
N GLU A 145 0.00 -14.53 8.01
CA GLU A 145 1.26 -14.58 8.77
C GLU A 145 2.45 -14.32 7.86
N THR A 146 3.11 -13.19 8.10
CA THR A 146 4.19 -12.70 7.25
C THR A 146 5.41 -12.38 8.11
N LEU A 147 6.58 -12.81 7.66
CA LEU A 147 7.88 -12.42 8.21
C LEU A 147 8.64 -11.60 7.16
N VAL A 148 9.15 -10.46 7.56
CA VAL A 148 10.12 -9.67 6.78
C VAL A 148 11.52 -9.96 7.28
N ILE A 149 12.45 -10.25 6.39
CA ILE A 149 13.87 -10.34 6.70
C ILE A 149 14.64 -9.26 5.97
N ASP A 150 15.64 -8.68 6.62
CA ASP A 150 16.57 -7.71 6.00
C ASP A 150 17.96 -7.91 6.54
N LYS A 151 18.94 -7.83 5.63
CA LYS A 151 20.36 -7.99 5.96
C LYS A 151 20.95 -6.86 6.80
N HIS A 152 20.31 -5.71 6.84
CA HIS A 152 20.74 -4.59 7.67
C HIS A 152 20.40 -4.82 9.15
N ASP A 153 21.23 -4.26 10.02
CA ASP A 153 21.10 -4.41 11.48
C ASP A 153 19.91 -3.62 12.06
N ARG A 154 19.40 -2.64 11.29
CA ARG A 154 18.33 -1.76 11.74
C ARG A 154 17.34 -1.46 10.62
N ILE A 155 16.05 -1.47 10.94
CA ILE A 155 14.99 -1.09 9.99
C ILE A 155 15.25 0.35 9.49
N GLY A 156 15.18 0.56 8.19
CA GLY A 156 15.43 1.85 7.56
C GLY A 156 16.89 2.12 7.18
N ASP A 157 17.82 1.23 7.49
CA ASP A 157 19.23 1.39 7.14
C ASP A 157 19.49 1.41 5.63
N ASN A 158 18.59 0.84 4.84
CA ASN A 158 18.58 0.98 3.38
C ASN A 158 18.50 2.45 2.93
N TRP A 159 17.98 3.34 3.78
CA TRP A 159 17.97 4.79 3.59
C TRP A 159 19.08 5.48 4.37
N ARG A 160 19.32 5.16 5.66
CA ARG A 160 20.38 5.78 6.47
C ARG A 160 21.76 5.65 5.83
N LYS A 161 22.05 4.50 5.25
CA LYS A 161 23.35 4.20 4.60
C LYS A 161 23.51 4.79 3.19
N ARG A 162 22.57 5.64 2.71
CA ARG A 162 22.70 6.43 1.48
C ARG A 162 23.62 7.64 1.71
N TYR A 163 23.94 8.36 0.63
CA TYR A 163 24.79 9.56 0.72
C TYR A 163 24.20 10.60 1.69
N HIS A 164 25.08 11.33 2.36
CA HIS A 164 24.76 12.16 3.55
C HIS A 164 23.61 13.15 3.33
N SER A 165 23.63 13.89 2.23
CA SER A 165 22.66 14.97 1.94
C SER A 165 21.41 14.52 1.22
N LEU A 166 21.10 13.20 1.15
CA LEU A 166 19.94 12.70 0.42
C LEU A 166 18.63 13.21 1.03
N ALA A 167 17.83 13.86 0.20
CA ALA A 167 16.39 14.04 0.38
C ALA A 167 15.65 13.42 -0.81
N LEU A 168 14.43 12.95 -0.60
CA LEU A 168 13.63 12.40 -1.70
C LEU A 168 13.37 13.49 -2.76
N HIS A 169 13.50 13.15 -4.02
CA HIS A 169 13.18 14.04 -5.13
C HIS A 169 11.67 14.13 -5.45
N ASN A 170 10.90 13.15 -4.98
CA ASN A 170 9.46 13.17 -5.06
C ASN A 170 8.85 13.93 -3.87
N GLN A 171 7.73 14.62 -4.12
CA GLN A 171 7.00 15.29 -3.06
C GLN A 171 6.35 14.27 -2.11
N ILE A 172 6.19 14.66 -0.85
CA ILE A 172 5.72 13.80 0.24
C ILE A 172 4.43 13.05 -0.08
N HIS A 173 3.48 13.67 -0.76
CA HIS A 173 2.15 13.11 -1.02
C HIS A 173 2.14 11.87 -1.95
N VAL A 174 3.24 11.60 -2.67
CA VAL A 174 3.36 10.40 -3.52
C VAL A 174 4.15 9.27 -2.87
N ASN A 175 4.60 9.46 -1.63
CA ASN A 175 5.50 8.51 -0.95
C ASN A 175 4.84 7.82 0.26
N HIS A 176 3.56 8.08 0.56
CA HIS A 176 2.88 7.46 1.69
C HIS A 176 2.90 5.93 1.62
N LEU A 177 3.12 5.31 2.78
CA LEU A 177 2.89 3.88 2.95
C LEU A 177 1.41 3.59 3.22
N PRO A 178 0.93 2.37 2.98
CA PRO A 178 -0.45 1.99 3.29
C PRO A 178 -0.82 2.27 4.75
N TYR A 179 -2.05 2.67 4.99
CA TYR A 179 -2.69 2.89 6.31
C TYR A 179 -2.14 4.04 7.15
N LEU A 180 -0.88 4.43 7.02
CA LEU A 180 -0.23 5.43 7.86
C LEU A 180 0.40 6.52 6.97
N PRO A 181 -0.31 7.64 6.71
CA PRO A 181 0.26 8.76 5.97
C PRO A 181 1.30 9.50 6.79
N PHE A 182 2.27 10.12 6.12
CA PHE A 182 3.22 11.00 6.80
C PHE A 182 2.52 12.17 7.49
N PRO A 183 3.06 12.67 8.60
CA PRO A 183 2.50 13.81 9.31
C PRO A 183 2.38 15.06 8.40
N PRO A 184 1.31 15.85 8.53
CA PRO A 184 1.13 17.07 7.72
C PRO A 184 2.18 18.16 8.02
N THR A 185 2.92 18.02 9.12
CA THR A 185 4.00 18.92 9.51
C THR A 185 5.34 18.63 8.85
N TRP A 186 5.42 17.54 8.09
CA TRP A 186 6.68 17.12 7.48
C TRP A 186 7.03 17.94 6.22
N PRO A 187 8.33 18.06 5.89
CA PRO A 187 8.79 18.83 4.74
C PRO A 187 8.27 18.23 3.42
N LYS A 188 8.15 19.08 2.40
CA LYS A 188 7.73 18.70 1.05
C LYS A 188 8.59 17.59 0.43
N TYR A 189 9.89 17.61 0.71
CA TYR A 189 10.87 16.58 0.31
C TYR A 189 11.48 15.97 1.55
N ILE A 190 11.28 14.69 1.75
CA ILE A 190 11.64 14.01 3.00
C ILE A 190 13.15 13.71 3.02
N PRO A 191 13.92 14.17 4.03
CA PRO A 191 15.30 13.72 4.26
C PRO A 191 15.36 12.22 4.55
N LYS A 192 16.42 11.57 4.08
CA LYS A 192 16.60 10.12 4.21
C LYS A 192 16.49 9.58 5.62
N ASP A 193 17.01 10.32 6.60
CA ASP A 193 17.03 9.86 7.99
C ASP A 193 15.64 9.99 8.65
N MET A 194 14.85 11.00 8.27
CA MET A 194 13.44 11.08 8.67
C MET A 194 12.64 9.90 8.12
N LEU A 195 12.86 9.56 6.85
CA LEU A 195 12.20 8.41 6.22
C LEU A 195 12.60 7.09 6.88
N ALA A 196 13.89 6.92 7.19
CA ALA A 196 14.39 5.74 7.87
C ALA A 196 13.77 5.56 9.27
N ASN A 197 13.66 6.63 10.05
CA ASN A 197 12.98 6.61 11.35
C ASN A 197 11.49 6.31 11.21
N TRP A 198 10.87 6.81 10.13
CA TRP A 198 9.47 6.49 9.83
C TRP A 198 9.26 5.00 9.55
N PHE A 199 10.20 4.34 8.90
CA PHE A 199 10.10 2.90 8.62
C PHE A 199 10.14 2.07 9.90
N GLU A 200 10.94 2.46 10.89
CA GLU A 200 10.93 1.82 12.21
C GLU A 200 9.58 1.98 12.90
N LEU A 201 9.10 3.24 12.99
CA LEU A 201 7.77 3.53 13.56
C LEU A 201 6.66 2.79 12.81
N TYR A 202 6.73 2.76 11.49
CA TYR A 202 5.75 2.09 10.65
C TYR A 202 5.70 0.58 10.90
N ALA A 203 6.86 -0.08 10.99
CA ALA A 203 6.95 -1.50 11.28
C ALA A 203 6.36 -1.83 12.66
N GLU A 204 6.61 -0.98 13.66
CA GLU A 204 6.06 -1.11 15.01
C GLU A 204 4.54 -0.92 15.03
N VAL A 205 4.04 0.20 14.50
CA VAL A 205 2.60 0.55 14.49
C VAL A 205 1.78 -0.45 13.67
N MET A 206 2.32 -0.92 12.55
CA MET A 206 1.67 -1.92 11.71
C MET A 206 1.89 -3.35 12.18
N GLN A 207 2.60 -3.54 13.31
CA GLN A 207 2.90 -4.84 13.91
C GLN A 207 3.56 -5.83 12.92
N VAL A 208 4.44 -5.32 12.06
CA VAL A 208 5.16 -6.14 11.07
C VAL A 208 6.15 -7.06 11.79
N ASN A 209 6.06 -8.36 11.57
CA ASN A 209 7.10 -9.29 12.05
C ASN A 209 8.37 -9.08 11.22
N PHE A 210 9.47 -8.76 11.88
CA PHE A 210 10.68 -8.33 11.20
C PHE A 210 11.93 -8.90 11.88
N TRP A 211 12.80 -9.54 11.10
CA TRP A 211 14.14 -9.95 11.52
C TRP A 211 15.19 -9.12 10.80
N THR A 212 15.99 -8.38 11.56
CA THR A 212 17.17 -7.65 11.09
C THR A 212 18.41 -8.56 11.07
N GLY A 213 19.49 -8.13 10.39
CA GLY A 213 20.72 -8.91 10.31
C GLY A 213 20.55 -10.29 9.68
N THR A 214 19.49 -10.49 8.89
CA THR A 214 19.11 -11.79 8.32
C THR A 214 19.12 -11.72 6.80
N GLU A 215 19.92 -12.56 6.17
CA GLU A 215 20.10 -12.61 4.72
C GLU A 215 19.60 -13.95 4.17
N LEU A 216 18.90 -13.90 3.03
CA LEU A 216 18.55 -15.10 2.28
C LEU A 216 19.81 -15.58 1.52
N ILE A 217 20.18 -16.83 1.72
CA ILE A 217 21.33 -17.50 1.09
C ILE A 217 20.84 -18.39 -0.05
#